data_f5c27a2f75c474720231f7dc2a427a16
#
_entry.id   f5c27a2f75c474720231f7dc2a427a16
#
_cell.length_a   1.000
_cell.length_b   1.000
_cell.length_c   1.000
_cell.angle_alpha   90.00
_cell.angle_beta   90.00
_cell.angle_gamma   90.00
#
_symmetry.space_group_name_H-M   'P 1'
#
loop_
_entity.id
_entity.type
_entity.pdbx_description
1 polymer ?
#
loop_
_entity_poly.entity_id
_entity_poly.type
_entity_poly.pdbx_seq_one_letter_code
_entity_poly.pdbx_strand_id
1 'polypeptide(L)'
;AKGKTHFPQIEYECCAIEDVDFPEESFDVILSSLAFHYVADYENLIKKIYRMLKAGGNLVFTVEHPVFTAYGTQDWHYNEKGEILHFPVDNYYYEGKRTAVFLGEKVTKYHRTLTTYLNTLLSNSFIINQIVEPQPPENMMDIPGMADEMRRPMMLIVSAKKKM
;
A
#
# COMPACT_ATOMS: atom_id res chain seq x y z
N ALA A 1 -10.38 -12.19 -17.63
CA ALA A 1 -11.32 -12.64 -18.66
C ALA A 1 -12.78 -12.39 -18.28
N LYS A 2 -13.25 -12.75 -17.06
CA LYS A 2 -14.66 -12.51 -16.63
C LYS A 2 -15.05 -11.02 -16.57
N GLY A 3 -14.13 -10.13 -16.20
CA GLY A 3 -14.39 -8.68 -16.12
C GLY A 3 -14.79 -8.07 -17.48
N LYS A 4 -14.09 -8.46 -18.55
CA LYS A 4 -14.34 -7.93 -19.90
C LYS A 4 -15.75 -8.23 -20.45
N THR A 5 -16.37 -9.31 -20.00
CA THR A 5 -17.73 -9.68 -20.43
C THR A 5 -18.82 -8.95 -19.66
N HIS A 6 -18.57 -8.55 -18.38
CA HIS A 6 -19.56 -7.87 -17.54
C HIS A 6 -19.49 -6.35 -17.66
N PHE A 7 -18.29 -5.81 -17.93
CA PHE A 7 -18.05 -4.36 -17.98
C PHE A 7 -17.23 -4.01 -19.24
N PRO A 8 -17.85 -4.06 -20.44
CA PRO A 8 -17.15 -3.86 -21.71
C PRO A 8 -16.57 -2.45 -21.88
N GLN A 9 -17.05 -1.47 -21.12
CA GLN A 9 -16.54 -0.10 -21.10
C GLN A 9 -15.23 0.04 -20.32
N ILE A 10 -14.78 -1.01 -19.58
CA ILE A 10 -13.51 -1.00 -18.83
C ILE A 10 -12.45 -1.66 -19.70
N GLU A 11 -11.35 -0.96 -19.91
CA GLU A 11 -10.15 -1.52 -20.51
C GLU A 11 -9.35 -2.28 -19.44
N TYR A 12 -9.01 -3.52 -19.74
CA TYR A 12 -8.23 -4.38 -18.86
C TYR A 12 -6.88 -4.68 -19.50
N GLU A 13 -5.82 -4.28 -18.83
CA GLU A 13 -4.45 -4.58 -19.22
C GLU A 13 -3.78 -5.49 -18.18
N CYS A 14 -2.95 -6.41 -18.64
CA CYS A 14 -2.16 -7.30 -17.78
C CYS A 14 -0.69 -7.02 -18.02
N CYS A 15 -0.09 -6.19 -17.17
CA CYS A 15 1.32 -5.83 -17.21
C CYS A 15 1.86 -5.66 -15.78
N ALA A 16 3.17 -5.60 -15.62
CA ALA A 16 3.76 -5.21 -14.35
C ALA A 16 3.47 -3.71 -14.11
N ILE A 17 3.25 -3.34 -12.86
CA ILE A 17 2.93 -1.95 -12.50
C ILE A 17 4.07 -0.99 -12.89
N GLU A 18 5.29 -1.47 -12.86
CA GLU A 18 6.49 -0.72 -13.27
C GLU A 18 6.52 -0.42 -14.78
N ASP A 19 5.85 -1.25 -15.57
CA ASP A 19 5.78 -1.13 -17.04
C ASP A 19 4.59 -0.30 -17.51
N VAL A 20 3.64 0.01 -16.60
CA VAL A 20 2.51 0.88 -16.92
C VAL A 20 3.02 2.24 -17.39
N ASP A 21 2.61 2.65 -18.59
CA ASP A 21 2.95 3.94 -19.15
C ASP A 21 1.83 4.44 -20.05
N PHE A 22 1.26 5.58 -19.69
CA PHE A 22 0.23 6.29 -20.45
C PHE A 22 0.73 7.71 -20.80
N PRO A 23 0.13 8.37 -21.81
CA PRO A 23 0.44 9.76 -22.11
C PRO A 23 0.31 10.67 -20.88
N GLU A 24 0.99 11.81 -20.93
CA GLU A 24 0.85 12.82 -19.89
C GLU A 24 -0.60 13.28 -19.76
N GLU A 25 -0.99 13.61 -18.52
CA GLU A 25 -2.31 14.18 -18.23
C GLU A 25 -3.51 13.34 -18.71
N SER A 26 -3.36 12.02 -18.72
CA SER A 26 -4.41 11.08 -19.14
C SER A 26 -5.53 10.88 -18.11
N PHE A 27 -5.22 11.02 -16.80
CA PHE A 27 -6.13 10.61 -15.74
C PHE A 27 -6.50 11.74 -14.79
N ASP A 28 -7.78 11.80 -14.44
CA ASP A 28 -8.28 12.66 -13.35
C ASP A 28 -8.01 12.03 -11.97
N VAL A 29 -8.03 10.68 -11.91
CA VAL A 29 -7.80 9.91 -10.68
C VAL A 29 -7.00 8.66 -11.02
N ILE A 30 -5.98 8.37 -10.19
CA ILE A 30 -5.27 7.10 -10.18
C ILE A 30 -5.50 6.47 -8.80
N LEU A 31 -6.00 5.23 -8.80
CA LEU A 31 -6.23 4.44 -7.60
C LEU A 31 -5.32 3.21 -7.62
N SER A 32 -4.60 2.99 -6.52
CA SER A 32 -3.80 1.78 -6.32
C SER A 32 -4.20 1.09 -5.01
N SER A 33 -4.59 -0.17 -5.10
CA SER A 33 -4.99 -0.95 -3.93
C SER A 33 -3.97 -2.04 -3.66
N LEU A 34 -3.24 -1.93 -2.53
CA LEU A 34 -2.31 -2.92 -1.99
C LEU A 34 -1.25 -3.40 -3.01
N ALA A 35 -0.72 -2.49 -3.84
CA ALA A 35 0.23 -2.83 -4.89
C ALA A 35 1.62 -2.18 -4.71
N PHE A 36 1.72 -0.96 -4.20
CA PHE A 36 2.98 -0.23 -4.19
C PHE A 36 4.08 -0.83 -3.28
N HIS A 37 3.70 -1.63 -2.29
CA HIS A 37 4.68 -2.35 -1.47
C HIS A 37 5.34 -3.55 -2.19
N TYR A 38 4.87 -3.90 -3.39
CA TYR A 38 5.55 -4.87 -4.26
C TYR A 38 6.55 -4.23 -5.23
N VAL A 39 6.53 -2.91 -5.38
CA VAL A 39 7.37 -2.16 -6.32
C VAL A 39 8.72 -1.83 -5.71
N ALA A 40 9.81 -2.17 -6.40
CA ALA A 40 11.16 -1.89 -5.92
C ALA A 40 11.51 -0.40 -5.99
N ASP A 41 11.23 0.25 -7.10
CA ASP A 41 11.51 1.66 -7.34
C ASP A 41 10.23 2.51 -7.19
N TYR A 42 9.89 2.78 -5.93
CA TYR A 42 8.70 3.57 -5.59
C TYR A 42 8.81 5.02 -6.07
N GLU A 43 9.99 5.61 -6.02
CA GLU A 43 10.18 7.00 -6.44
C GLU A 43 9.92 7.19 -7.94
N ASN A 44 10.45 6.28 -8.77
CA ASN A 44 10.19 6.32 -10.21
C ASN A 44 8.72 6.08 -10.54
N LEU A 45 8.06 5.17 -9.81
CA LEU A 45 6.62 4.96 -9.95
C LEU A 45 5.82 6.23 -9.64
N ILE A 46 6.14 6.93 -8.55
CA ILE A 46 5.48 8.20 -8.19
C ILE A 46 5.70 9.29 -9.24
N LYS A 47 6.91 9.38 -9.82
CA LYS A 47 7.20 10.30 -10.94
C LYS A 47 6.33 9.99 -12.16
N LYS A 48 6.21 8.73 -12.55
CA LYS A 48 5.32 8.28 -13.65
C LYS A 48 3.87 8.64 -13.36
N ILE A 49 3.37 8.33 -12.16
CA ILE A 49 2.00 8.66 -11.75
C ILE A 49 1.74 10.17 -11.82
N TYR A 50 2.69 10.98 -11.32
CA TYR A 50 2.56 12.43 -11.38
C TYR A 50 2.42 12.94 -12.81
N ARG A 51 3.23 12.40 -13.75
CA ARG A 51 3.16 12.75 -15.16
C ARG A 51 1.81 12.38 -15.79
N MET A 52 1.30 11.17 -15.50
CA MET A 52 0.06 10.66 -16.06
C MET A 52 -1.20 11.35 -15.51
N LEU A 53 -1.14 11.93 -14.31
CA LEU A 53 -2.24 12.70 -13.75
C LEU A 53 -2.38 14.07 -14.42
N LYS A 54 -3.61 14.49 -14.68
CA LYS A 54 -3.95 15.86 -15.06
C LYS A 54 -3.62 16.84 -13.94
N ALA A 55 -3.45 18.11 -14.27
CA ALA A 55 -3.34 19.18 -13.28
C ALA A 55 -4.57 19.12 -12.34
N GLY A 56 -4.34 19.11 -11.02
CA GLY A 56 -5.40 18.93 -10.03
C GLY A 56 -5.96 17.51 -9.89
N GLY A 57 -5.44 16.54 -10.62
CA GLY A 57 -5.80 15.13 -10.50
C GLY A 57 -5.35 14.50 -9.18
N ASN A 58 -6.00 13.41 -8.79
CA ASN A 58 -5.82 12.78 -7.49
C ASN A 58 -5.18 11.39 -7.61
N LEU A 59 -4.22 11.13 -6.73
CA LEU A 59 -3.70 9.79 -6.43
C LEU A 59 -4.28 9.34 -5.10
N VAL A 60 -4.89 8.15 -5.09
CA VAL A 60 -5.26 7.47 -3.85
C VAL A 60 -4.63 6.09 -3.85
N PHE A 61 -3.93 5.73 -2.79
CA PHE A 61 -3.37 4.39 -2.70
C PHE A 61 -3.46 3.81 -1.30
N THR A 62 -3.50 2.49 -1.26
CA THR A 62 -3.35 1.71 -0.04
C THR A 62 -2.10 0.84 -0.11
N VAL A 63 -1.38 0.77 0.98
CA VAL A 63 -0.23 -0.11 1.17
C VAL A 63 -0.31 -0.81 2.51
N GLU A 64 0.42 -1.90 2.67
CA GLU A 64 0.68 -2.41 4.01
C GLU A 64 1.45 -1.37 4.81
N HIS A 65 1.02 -1.17 6.07
CA HIS A 65 1.61 -0.15 6.92
C HIS A 65 3.09 -0.44 7.21
N PRO A 66 3.97 0.57 7.31
CA PRO A 66 5.37 0.39 7.66
C PRO A 66 5.62 -0.41 8.94
N VAL A 67 4.81 -0.24 9.97
CA VAL A 67 4.88 -1.07 11.20
C VAL A 67 4.63 -2.54 10.86
N PHE A 68 3.69 -2.84 9.97
CA PHE A 68 3.35 -4.21 9.59
C PHE A 68 4.44 -4.88 8.75
N THR A 69 5.16 -4.12 7.92
CA THR A 69 6.19 -4.65 7.01
C THR A 69 7.60 -4.66 7.61
N ALA A 70 7.84 -4.00 8.74
CA ALA A 70 9.19 -3.78 9.28
C ALA A 70 9.92 -5.09 9.60
N TYR A 71 9.30 -6.00 10.35
CA TYR A 71 9.92 -7.25 10.80
C TYR A 71 10.06 -8.30 9.68
N GLY A 72 9.22 -8.27 8.66
CA GLY A 72 9.29 -9.12 7.49
C GLY A 72 8.33 -10.30 7.50
N THR A 73 8.25 -11.13 8.55
CA THR A 73 7.34 -12.29 8.61
C THR A 73 5.87 -11.88 8.66
N GLN A 74 5.59 -10.70 9.24
CA GLN A 74 4.23 -10.15 9.41
C GLN A 74 3.36 -10.98 10.36
N ASP A 75 3.98 -11.78 11.22
CA ASP A 75 3.33 -12.66 12.19
C ASP A 75 3.35 -12.07 13.60
N TRP A 76 2.36 -12.46 14.39
CA TRP A 76 2.34 -12.20 15.82
C TRP A 76 3.40 -13.03 16.56
N HIS A 77 3.87 -12.51 17.68
CA HIS A 77 4.68 -13.28 18.61
C HIS A 77 3.77 -13.95 19.65
N TYR A 78 3.95 -15.26 19.81
CA TYR A 78 3.13 -16.09 20.67
C TYR A 78 3.94 -16.63 21.86
N ASN A 79 3.24 -16.90 22.97
CA ASN A 79 3.82 -17.67 24.07
C ASN A 79 3.73 -19.17 23.79
N GLU A 80 4.26 -19.99 24.73
CA GLU A 80 4.25 -21.46 24.63
C GLU A 80 2.82 -22.07 24.58
N LYS A 81 1.81 -21.32 25.02
CA LYS A 81 0.39 -21.74 24.98
C LYS A 81 -0.33 -21.31 23.70
N GLY A 82 0.34 -20.64 22.78
CA GLY A 82 -0.25 -20.12 21.55
C GLY A 82 -1.05 -18.82 21.74
N GLU A 83 -0.88 -18.10 22.84
CA GLU A 83 -1.53 -16.82 23.08
C GLU A 83 -0.69 -15.69 22.49
N ILE A 84 -1.33 -14.71 21.84
CA ILE A 84 -0.67 -13.56 21.25
C ILE A 84 -0.09 -12.65 22.33
N LEU A 85 1.22 -12.50 22.36
CA LEU A 85 1.91 -11.60 23.27
C LEU A 85 1.97 -10.16 22.70
N HIS A 86 2.55 -9.99 21.53
CA HIS A 86 2.69 -8.70 20.86
C HIS A 86 2.94 -8.87 19.37
N PHE A 87 2.83 -7.79 18.62
CA PHE A 87 3.30 -7.72 17.24
C PHE A 87 4.74 -7.18 17.24
N PRO A 88 5.73 -7.94 16.71
CA PRO A 88 7.11 -7.50 16.71
C PRO A 88 7.35 -6.41 15.67
N VAL A 89 7.99 -5.31 16.07
CA VAL A 89 8.49 -4.27 15.18
C VAL A 89 10.00 -4.20 15.33
N ASP A 90 10.71 -4.56 14.27
CA ASP A 90 12.17 -4.52 14.24
C ASP A 90 12.65 -4.12 12.84
N ASN A 91 13.89 -3.63 12.75
CA ASN A 91 14.49 -3.21 11.48
C ASN A 91 13.70 -2.12 10.72
N TYR A 92 12.92 -1.28 11.42
CA TYR A 92 12.06 -0.27 10.84
C TYR A 92 12.81 0.74 9.96
N TYR A 93 14.02 1.11 10.31
CA TYR A 93 14.81 2.07 9.53
C TYR A 93 15.69 1.41 8.44
N TYR A 94 15.74 0.09 8.41
CA TYR A 94 16.40 -0.65 7.34
C TYR A 94 15.41 -0.96 6.23
N GLU A 95 15.27 -0.03 5.30
CA GLU A 95 14.37 -0.19 4.17
C GLU A 95 14.86 -1.24 3.16
N GLY A 96 13.96 -1.69 2.28
CA GLY A 96 14.27 -2.60 1.20
C GLY A 96 13.51 -3.93 1.27
N LYS A 97 14.09 -4.92 0.62
CA LYS A 97 13.45 -6.22 0.38
C LYS A 97 13.11 -6.95 1.67
N ARG A 98 11.87 -7.47 1.72
CA ARG A 98 11.37 -8.41 2.72
C ARG A 98 10.80 -9.64 2.02
N THR A 99 10.87 -10.78 2.68
CA THR A 99 10.16 -11.98 2.25
C THR A 99 9.06 -12.25 3.26
N ALA A 100 7.83 -12.30 2.79
CA ALA A 100 6.66 -12.66 3.59
C ALA A 100 5.99 -13.89 2.98
N VAL A 101 5.12 -14.54 3.75
CA VAL A 101 4.25 -15.61 3.24
C VAL A 101 2.86 -15.02 3.06
N PHE A 102 2.30 -15.13 1.87
CA PHE A 102 0.94 -14.68 1.57
C PHE A 102 0.21 -15.76 0.79
N LEU A 103 -0.94 -16.19 1.31
CA LEU A 103 -1.73 -17.31 0.75
C LEU A 103 -0.93 -18.60 0.55
N GLY A 104 0.02 -18.89 1.44
CA GLY A 104 0.87 -20.08 1.38
C GLY A 104 2.11 -19.94 0.50
N GLU A 105 2.25 -18.85 -0.24
CA GLU A 105 3.37 -18.61 -1.15
C GLU A 105 4.34 -17.55 -0.62
N LYS A 106 5.62 -17.73 -0.90
CA LYS A 106 6.64 -16.73 -0.58
C LYS A 106 6.54 -15.55 -1.55
N VAL A 107 6.31 -14.37 -1.03
CA VAL A 107 6.24 -13.13 -1.82
C VAL A 107 7.35 -12.17 -1.41
N THR A 108 7.86 -11.44 -2.40
CA THR A 108 8.78 -10.33 -2.14
C THR A 108 7.99 -9.04 -1.97
N LYS A 109 8.26 -8.33 -0.87
CA LYS A 109 7.75 -6.99 -0.60
C LYS A 109 8.92 -6.05 -0.34
N TYR A 110 8.68 -4.76 -0.45
CA TYR A 110 9.67 -3.72 -0.17
C TYR A 110 9.19 -2.87 0.99
N HIS A 111 9.79 -3.09 2.14
CA HIS A 111 9.56 -2.24 3.31
C HIS A 111 10.09 -0.84 3.07
N ARG A 112 9.29 0.17 3.43
CA ARG A 112 9.63 1.58 3.46
C ARG A 112 9.10 2.18 4.74
N THR A 113 9.82 3.17 5.27
CA THR A 113 9.32 3.96 6.40
C THR A 113 8.13 4.82 5.98
N LEU A 114 7.34 5.27 6.95
CA LEU A 114 6.29 6.26 6.71
C LEU A 114 6.88 7.55 6.10
N THR A 115 8.07 7.94 6.57
CA THR A 115 8.81 9.09 6.03
C THR A 115 9.06 8.93 4.54
N THR A 116 9.53 7.78 4.09
CA THR A 116 9.82 7.54 2.67
C THR A 116 8.54 7.58 1.84
N TYR A 117 7.45 6.93 2.28
CA TYR A 117 6.18 7.01 1.55
C TYR A 117 5.70 8.44 1.37
N LEU A 118 5.67 9.24 2.43
CA LEU A 118 5.11 10.59 2.38
C LEU A 118 6.05 11.60 1.73
N ASN A 119 7.33 11.58 2.07
CA ASN A 119 8.28 12.56 1.52
C ASN A 119 8.54 12.34 0.03
N THR A 120 8.46 11.10 -0.47
CA THR A 120 8.52 10.86 -1.92
C THR A 120 7.39 11.58 -2.65
N LEU A 121 6.17 11.59 -2.09
CA LEU A 121 5.07 12.38 -2.67
C LEU A 121 5.38 13.88 -2.66
N LEU A 122 5.77 14.41 -1.51
CA LEU A 122 6.06 15.84 -1.32
C LEU A 122 7.21 16.30 -2.25
N SER A 123 8.27 15.52 -2.35
CA SER A 123 9.42 15.80 -3.21
C SER A 123 9.08 15.75 -4.70
N ASN A 124 8.04 15.00 -5.07
CA ASN A 124 7.51 14.93 -6.42
C ASN A 124 6.29 15.87 -6.63
N SER A 125 6.20 16.94 -5.84
CA SER A 125 5.23 18.03 -5.99
C SER A 125 3.77 17.66 -5.76
N PHE A 126 3.49 16.52 -5.14
CA PHE A 126 2.15 16.23 -4.66
C PHE A 126 1.80 17.07 -3.42
N ILE A 127 0.53 17.35 -3.26
CA ILE A 127 -0.06 17.86 -2.01
C ILE A 127 -0.77 16.67 -1.35
N ILE A 128 -0.36 16.31 -0.15
CA ILE A 128 -1.04 15.26 0.61
C ILE A 128 -2.33 15.85 1.18
N ASN A 129 -3.46 15.28 0.81
CA ASN A 129 -4.77 15.69 1.28
C ASN A 129 -5.17 14.99 2.57
N GLN A 130 -4.89 13.68 2.65
CA GLN A 130 -5.31 12.87 3.78
C GLN A 130 -4.41 11.64 3.94
N ILE A 131 -4.21 11.25 5.20
CA ILE A 131 -3.55 10.01 5.61
C ILE A 131 -4.51 9.31 6.57
N VAL A 132 -4.74 8.02 6.36
CA VAL A 132 -5.63 7.21 7.21
C VAL A 132 -4.95 5.90 7.55
N GLU A 133 -4.95 5.55 8.82
CA GLU A 133 -4.66 4.21 9.34
C GLU A 133 -6.01 3.56 9.67
N PRO A 134 -6.59 2.76 8.76
CA PRO A 134 -7.91 2.20 8.95
C PRO A 134 -7.92 1.21 10.11
N GLN A 135 -8.95 1.29 10.92
CA GLN A 135 -9.23 0.38 12.03
C GLN A 135 -10.37 -0.56 11.67
N PRO A 136 -10.41 -1.78 12.22
CA PRO A 136 -11.59 -2.62 12.12
C PRO A 136 -12.83 -1.88 12.62
N PRO A 137 -13.94 -1.92 11.88
CA PRO A 137 -15.18 -1.26 12.33
C PRO A 137 -15.79 -2.00 13.53
N GLU A 138 -16.51 -1.25 14.34
CA GLU A 138 -17.08 -1.75 15.60
C GLU A 138 -17.95 -3.02 15.42
N ASN A 139 -18.69 -3.08 14.33
CA ASN A 139 -19.56 -4.23 14.01
C ASN A 139 -18.79 -5.50 13.58
N MET A 140 -17.47 -5.45 13.49
CA MET A 140 -16.62 -6.62 13.20
C MET A 140 -15.87 -7.13 14.44
N MET A 141 -15.98 -6.48 15.59
CA MET A 141 -15.20 -6.82 16.78
C MET A 141 -15.52 -8.20 17.36
N ASP A 142 -16.71 -8.74 17.09
CA ASP A 142 -17.11 -10.10 17.49
C ASP A 142 -16.49 -11.19 16.60
N ILE A 143 -15.86 -10.83 15.49
CA ILE A 143 -15.17 -11.78 14.61
C ILE A 143 -13.85 -12.18 15.27
N PRO A 144 -13.56 -13.50 15.41
CA PRO A 144 -12.30 -13.96 16.00
C PRO A 144 -11.07 -13.31 15.33
N GLY A 145 -10.18 -12.74 16.13
CA GLY A 145 -8.95 -12.06 15.70
C GLY A 145 -9.12 -10.58 15.39
N MET A 146 -10.35 -10.05 15.21
CA MET A 146 -10.53 -8.62 14.91
C MET A 146 -10.07 -7.70 16.05
N ALA A 147 -10.27 -8.09 17.29
CA ALA A 147 -9.79 -7.32 18.43
C ALA A 147 -8.25 -7.19 18.46
N ASP A 148 -7.54 -8.20 17.98
CA ASP A 148 -6.07 -8.14 17.87
C ASP A 148 -5.62 -7.17 16.78
N GLU A 149 -6.39 -6.97 15.72
CA GLU A 149 -6.09 -5.99 14.68
C GLU A 149 -6.05 -4.54 15.20
N MET A 150 -6.69 -4.24 16.33
CA MET A 150 -6.60 -2.94 17.01
C MET A 150 -5.24 -2.71 17.69
N ARG A 151 -4.41 -3.72 17.81
CA ARG A 151 -3.13 -3.64 18.53
C ARG A 151 -1.97 -3.12 17.66
N ARG A 152 -2.19 -3.04 16.35
CA ARG A 152 -1.21 -2.50 15.39
C ARG A 152 -1.89 -2.02 14.11
N PRO A 153 -1.35 -1.00 13.41
CA PRO A 153 -1.85 -0.64 12.09
C PRO A 153 -1.39 -1.68 11.05
N MET A 154 -2.33 -2.22 10.28
CA MET A 154 -2.03 -3.14 9.18
C MET A 154 -1.89 -2.42 7.85
N MET A 155 -2.69 -1.39 7.62
CA MET A 155 -2.82 -0.68 6.36
C MET A 155 -2.56 0.81 6.54
N LEU A 156 -2.10 1.43 5.46
CA LEU A 156 -1.96 2.86 5.31
C LEU A 156 -2.70 3.28 4.03
N ILE A 157 -3.56 4.28 4.14
CA ILE A 157 -4.23 4.90 3.00
C ILE A 157 -3.72 6.33 2.88
N VAL A 158 -3.32 6.71 1.67
CA VAL A 158 -2.86 8.08 1.39
C VAL A 158 -3.64 8.63 0.20
N SER A 159 -4.15 9.83 0.36
CA SER A 159 -4.72 10.64 -0.72
C SER A 159 -3.83 11.85 -0.97
N ALA A 160 -3.43 12.03 -2.22
CA ALA A 160 -2.59 13.13 -2.66
C ALA A 160 -3.09 13.72 -3.97
N LYS A 161 -2.76 14.97 -4.23
CA LYS A 161 -3.23 15.75 -5.39
C LYS A 161 -2.05 16.32 -6.15
N LYS A 162 -2.04 16.22 -7.49
CA LYS A 162 -1.13 16.96 -8.36
C LYS A 162 -1.46 18.45 -8.28
N LYS A 163 -0.44 19.31 -8.11
CA LYS A 163 -0.65 20.77 -8.17
C LYS A 163 -1.28 21.18 -9.49
N MET A 164 -2.11 22.22 -9.45
CA MET A 164 -2.62 22.91 -10.64
C MET A 164 -1.50 23.68 -11.32
#